data_48bb15df1c1ec0983c7c654356abc83c
#
_entry.id   48bb15df1c1ec0983c7c654356abc83c
#
_cell.length_a   1.000
_cell.length_b   1.000
_cell.length_c   1.000
_cell.angle_alpha   90.00
_cell.angle_beta   90.00
_cell.angle_gamma   90.00
#
_symmetry.space_group_name_H-M   'P 1'
#
loop_
_entity.id
_entity.type
_entity.pdbx_description
1 polymer ?
#
loop_
_entity_poly.entity_id
_entity_poly.type
_entity_poly.pdbx_seq_one_letter_code
_entity_poly.pdbx_strand_id
1 'polypeptide(L)'
;MNQYKEKIISFIEDITGVRIDPSLEDLSECKHMGHWANCAVTEEVTKRFVQWLTGNPELVAAVSEKPVCANGYDVDLPEYNTIAEIKANDPINGNRLSGSQVFHIIKDFEKMWAETNKYKFMVLQDIGEIREAFSALTRNKEFKWPYEILDFKPDHFETDRIYVLFLGGI
;
A
#
# COMPACT_ATOMS: atom_id res chain seq x y z
N MET A 1 -20.96 -5.70 -19.84
CA MET A 1 -19.74 -4.91 -19.57
C MET A 1 -19.04 -5.58 -18.39
N ASN A 2 -17.72 -5.68 -18.38
CA ASN A 2 -17.01 -6.44 -17.36
C ASN A 2 -16.95 -5.60 -16.07
N GLN A 3 -17.50 -6.13 -14.97
CA GLN A 3 -17.55 -5.48 -13.65
C GLN A 3 -16.17 -4.95 -13.17
N TYR A 4 -15.09 -5.55 -13.67
CA TYR A 4 -13.72 -5.14 -13.43
C TYR A 4 -13.35 -3.83 -14.17
N LYS A 5 -13.84 -3.66 -15.41
CA LYS A 5 -13.63 -2.45 -16.22
C LYS A 5 -14.33 -1.24 -15.58
N GLU A 6 -15.55 -1.42 -15.09
CA GLU A 6 -16.31 -0.35 -14.42
C GLU A 6 -15.63 0.14 -13.14
N LYS A 7 -15.12 -0.80 -12.33
CA LYS A 7 -14.37 -0.47 -11.10
C LYS A 7 -13.08 0.31 -11.41
N ILE A 8 -12.34 -0.06 -12.45
CA ILE A 8 -11.10 0.64 -12.83
C ILE A 8 -11.42 2.05 -13.34
N ILE A 9 -12.46 2.19 -14.17
CA ILE A 9 -12.87 3.49 -14.70
C ILE A 9 -13.30 4.41 -13.57
N SER A 10 -14.22 3.95 -12.68
CA SER A 10 -14.67 4.72 -11.52
C SER A 10 -13.49 5.15 -10.63
N PHE A 11 -12.55 4.25 -10.40
CA PHE A 11 -11.37 4.51 -9.61
C PHE A 11 -10.44 5.58 -10.23
N ILE A 12 -10.21 5.53 -11.55
CA ILE A 12 -9.41 6.54 -12.25
C ILE A 12 -10.13 7.89 -12.27
N GLU A 13 -11.44 7.91 -12.50
CA GLU A 13 -12.27 9.11 -12.45
C GLU A 13 -12.23 9.78 -11.07
N ASP A 14 -12.30 8.98 -9.99
CA ASP A 14 -12.26 9.45 -8.61
C ASP A 14 -10.90 10.09 -8.23
N ILE A 15 -9.80 9.54 -8.77
CA ILE A 15 -8.45 10.05 -8.48
C ILE A 15 -8.08 11.24 -9.36
N THR A 16 -8.41 11.18 -10.64
CA THR A 16 -7.93 12.17 -11.61
C THR A 16 -8.92 13.30 -11.87
N GLY A 17 -10.19 13.14 -11.50
CA GLY A 17 -11.28 14.02 -11.88
C GLY A 17 -11.59 14.00 -13.40
N VAL A 18 -10.95 13.13 -14.16
CA VAL A 18 -11.10 13.00 -15.62
C VAL A 18 -12.07 11.88 -15.93
N ARG A 19 -13.19 12.19 -16.60
CA ARG A 19 -14.12 11.18 -17.09
C ARG A 19 -13.49 10.36 -18.22
N ILE A 20 -13.54 9.04 -18.09
CA ILE A 20 -13.03 8.10 -19.09
C ILE A 20 -14.22 7.56 -19.91
N ASP A 21 -14.08 7.61 -21.24
CA ASP A 21 -15.09 7.03 -22.15
C ASP A 21 -15.10 5.50 -22.00
N PRO A 22 -16.18 4.88 -21.52
CA PRO A 22 -16.27 3.43 -21.35
C PRO A 22 -16.30 2.64 -22.65
N SER A 23 -16.43 3.30 -23.81
CA SER A 23 -16.46 2.68 -25.13
C SER A 23 -15.09 2.36 -25.73
N LEU A 24 -13.98 2.70 -25.04
CA LEU A 24 -12.63 2.32 -25.45
C LEU A 24 -12.51 0.79 -25.54
N GLU A 25 -12.47 0.28 -26.80
CA GLU A 25 -12.56 -1.15 -27.13
C GLU A 25 -11.27 -1.94 -26.86
N ASP A 26 -10.14 -1.30 -26.58
CA ASP A 26 -8.86 -1.98 -26.51
C ASP A 26 -8.54 -2.50 -25.09
N LEU A 27 -8.91 -3.76 -24.87
CA LEU A 27 -8.62 -4.51 -23.62
C LEU A 27 -7.13 -4.80 -23.40
N SER A 28 -6.28 -4.66 -24.41
CA SER A 28 -4.82 -4.82 -24.26
C SER A 28 -4.23 -3.67 -23.44
N GLU A 29 -4.79 -2.48 -23.56
CA GLU A 29 -4.47 -1.32 -22.74
C GLU A 29 -4.94 -1.47 -21.29
N CYS A 30 -6.03 -2.23 -21.03
CA CYS A 30 -6.53 -2.43 -19.66
C CYS A 30 -5.53 -3.12 -18.72
N LYS A 31 -4.64 -3.98 -19.22
CA LYS A 31 -3.57 -4.58 -18.41
C LYS A 31 -2.52 -3.54 -18.02
N HIS A 32 -2.17 -2.68 -18.95
CA HIS A 32 -1.26 -1.57 -18.69
C HIS A 32 -1.92 -0.49 -17.83
N MET A 33 -3.20 -0.19 -18.05
CA MET A 33 -3.98 0.73 -17.22
C MET A 33 -4.15 0.22 -15.79
N GLY A 34 -4.39 -1.08 -15.57
CA GLY A 34 -4.44 -1.66 -14.23
C GLY A 34 -3.12 -1.52 -13.47
N HIS A 35 -2.00 -1.70 -14.16
CA HIS A 35 -0.68 -1.46 -13.57
C HIS A 35 -0.47 0.03 -13.26
N TRP A 36 -0.84 0.90 -14.19
CA TRP A 36 -0.71 2.35 -14.05
C TRP A 36 -1.58 2.90 -12.91
N ALA A 37 -2.83 2.43 -12.82
CA ALA A 37 -3.73 2.77 -11.72
C ALA A 37 -3.16 2.34 -10.36
N ASN A 38 -2.62 1.11 -10.27
CA ASN A 38 -1.96 0.64 -9.06
C ASN A 38 -0.74 1.50 -8.69
N CYS A 39 0.04 1.94 -9.68
CA CYS A 39 1.17 2.84 -9.45
C CYS A 39 0.72 4.20 -8.90
N ALA A 40 -0.32 4.80 -9.50
CA ALA A 40 -0.85 6.09 -9.07
C ALA A 40 -1.42 6.04 -7.63
N VAL A 41 -2.13 4.95 -7.30
CA VAL A 41 -2.65 4.76 -5.94
C VAL A 41 -1.53 4.52 -4.94
N THR A 42 -0.55 3.69 -5.30
CA THR A 42 0.61 3.46 -4.43
C THR A 42 1.34 4.77 -4.15
N GLU A 43 1.52 5.62 -5.16
CA GLU A 43 2.11 6.95 -5.01
C GLU A 43 1.31 7.83 -4.04
N GLU A 44 -0.02 7.88 -4.19
CA GLU A 44 -0.87 8.68 -3.32
C GLU A 44 -0.87 8.17 -1.87
N VAL A 45 -0.96 6.86 -1.66
CA VAL A 45 -0.86 6.25 -0.33
C VAL A 45 0.52 6.53 0.28
N THR A 46 1.57 6.49 -0.51
CA THR A 46 2.93 6.84 -0.09
C THR A 46 3.02 8.28 0.39
N LYS A 47 2.49 9.24 -0.37
CA LYS A 47 2.45 10.66 0.01
C LYS A 47 1.73 10.87 1.34
N ARG A 48 0.58 10.23 1.51
CA ARG A 48 -0.21 10.30 2.75
C ARG A 48 0.53 9.71 3.94
N PHE A 49 1.19 8.58 3.74
CA PHE A 49 2.01 7.98 4.79
C PHE A 49 3.14 8.90 5.21
N VAL A 50 3.90 9.46 4.25
CA VAL A 50 4.99 10.40 4.54
C VAL A 50 4.45 11.66 5.22
N GLN A 51 3.33 12.21 4.77
CA GLN A 51 2.68 13.34 5.43
C GLN A 51 2.24 13.01 6.87
N TRP A 52 1.63 11.84 7.07
CA TRP A 52 1.21 11.36 8.39
C TRP A 52 2.40 11.19 9.33
N LEU A 53 3.49 10.60 8.83
CA LEU A 53 4.67 10.30 9.63
C LEU A 53 5.44 11.57 9.98
N THR A 54 5.69 12.44 9.02
CA THR A 54 6.65 13.54 9.14
C THR A 54 6.01 14.92 9.31
N GLY A 55 4.81 15.12 8.78
CA GLY A 55 4.19 16.44 8.67
C GLY A 55 4.93 17.40 7.73
N ASN A 56 5.93 16.90 6.95
CA ASN A 56 6.81 17.71 6.12
C ASN A 56 6.44 17.63 4.63
N PRO A 57 5.90 18.71 4.03
CA PRO A 57 5.48 18.71 2.63
C PRO A 57 6.66 18.60 1.64
N GLU A 58 7.87 19.02 2.00
CA GLU A 58 9.05 18.88 1.13
C GLU A 58 9.44 17.41 0.97
N LEU A 59 9.36 16.62 2.04
CA LEU A 59 9.61 15.18 1.98
C LEU A 59 8.52 14.45 1.19
N VAL A 60 7.28 14.90 1.30
CA VAL A 60 6.17 14.36 0.48
C VAL A 60 6.44 14.57 -1.01
N ALA A 61 6.89 15.76 -1.40
CA ALA A 61 7.25 16.04 -2.78
C ALA A 61 8.44 15.19 -3.26
N ALA A 62 9.49 15.06 -2.45
CA ALA A 62 10.68 14.28 -2.80
C ALA A 62 10.38 12.79 -3.00
N VAL A 63 9.45 12.23 -2.23
CA VAL A 63 9.03 10.81 -2.37
C VAL A 63 8.24 10.59 -3.65
N SER A 64 7.42 11.55 -4.08
CA SER A 64 6.65 11.43 -5.32
C SER A 64 7.51 11.45 -6.58
N GLU A 65 8.75 11.92 -6.51
CA GLU A 65 9.69 11.91 -7.63
C GLU A 65 10.42 10.56 -7.79
N LYS A 66 10.34 9.65 -6.81
CA LYS A 66 10.95 8.33 -6.93
C LYS A 66 10.12 7.43 -7.86
N PRO A 67 10.77 6.70 -8.80
CA PRO A 67 10.06 5.73 -9.62
C PRO A 67 9.40 4.67 -8.74
N VAL A 68 8.10 4.50 -8.90
CA VAL A 68 7.38 3.34 -8.36
C VAL A 68 8.01 2.09 -8.98
N CYS A 69 8.51 1.16 -8.21
CA CYS A 69 9.28 -0.03 -8.62
C CYS A 69 10.82 0.13 -8.57
N ALA A 70 11.36 1.14 -7.92
CA ALA A 70 12.78 1.16 -7.59
C ALA A 70 13.14 0.00 -6.64
N ASN A 71 14.33 -0.57 -6.82
CA ASN A 71 14.83 -1.59 -5.88
C ASN A 71 14.93 -0.99 -4.47
N GLY A 72 14.56 -1.76 -3.46
CA GLY A 72 14.60 -1.32 -2.07
C GLY A 72 13.22 -1.33 -1.41
N TYR A 73 13.02 -0.46 -0.43
CA TYR A 73 11.74 -0.21 0.21
C TYR A 73 10.94 0.82 -0.58
N ASP A 74 9.60 0.74 -0.54
CA ASP A 74 8.74 1.75 -1.16
C ASP A 74 9.00 3.12 -0.53
N VAL A 75 9.28 3.14 0.78
CA VAL A 75 9.72 4.34 1.51
C VAL A 75 10.99 4.01 2.31
N ASP A 76 12.03 4.81 2.16
CA ASP A 76 13.22 4.80 3.02
C ASP A 76 13.53 6.25 3.41
N LEU A 77 13.33 6.57 4.68
CA LEU A 77 13.56 7.90 5.27
C LEU A 77 14.63 7.80 6.35
N PRO A 78 15.92 7.90 5.99
CA PRO A 78 17.02 7.77 6.94
C PRO A 78 16.96 8.78 8.08
N GLU A 79 16.50 10.02 7.81
CA GLU A 79 16.36 11.11 8.79
C GLU A 79 15.34 10.79 9.89
N TYR A 80 14.37 9.94 9.58
CA TYR A 80 13.34 9.45 10.51
C TYR A 80 13.62 8.02 10.99
N ASN A 81 14.76 7.45 10.62
CA ASN A 81 15.11 6.06 10.88
C ASN A 81 14.01 5.07 10.49
N THR A 82 13.33 5.32 9.36
CA THR A 82 12.09 4.65 8.97
C THR A 82 12.18 3.99 7.59
N ILE A 83 11.63 2.80 7.50
CA ILE A 83 11.34 2.10 6.24
C ILE A 83 9.85 1.72 6.17
N ALA A 84 9.29 1.68 4.96
CA ALA A 84 7.93 1.17 4.76
C ALA A 84 7.76 0.44 3.44
N GLU A 85 6.81 -0.49 3.46
CA GLU A 85 6.23 -1.15 2.28
C GLU A 85 4.77 -0.74 2.15
N ILE A 86 4.36 -0.37 0.94
CA ILE A 86 3.02 0.14 0.63
C ILE A 86 2.25 -0.91 -0.18
N LYS A 87 1.05 -1.23 0.25
CA LYS A 87 0.13 -2.12 -0.48
C LYS A 87 -1.19 -1.42 -0.72
N ALA A 88 -1.38 -1.05 -1.97
CA ALA A 88 -2.56 -0.34 -2.44
C ALA A 88 -3.57 -1.26 -3.16
N ASN A 89 -3.40 -2.57 -3.05
CA ASN A 89 -4.18 -3.54 -3.81
C ASN A 89 -5.41 -3.98 -3.02
N ASP A 90 -6.58 -3.92 -3.67
CA ASP A 90 -7.82 -4.50 -3.15
C ASP A 90 -7.70 -6.04 -3.02
N PRO A 91 -8.24 -6.67 -1.97
CA PRO A 91 -8.34 -8.11 -1.89
C PRO A 91 -9.12 -8.68 -3.07
N ILE A 92 -8.49 -9.59 -3.84
CA ILE A 92 -9.06 -10.11 -5.09
C ILE A 92 -10.32 -10.97 -4.83
N ASN A 93 -10.40 -11.59 -3.65
CA ASN A 93 -11.45 -12.54 -3.28
C ASN A 93 -12.33 -12.00 -2.12
N GLY A 94 -12.72 -10.74 -2.16
CA GLY A 94 -13.49 -10.11 -1.08
C GLY A 94 -12.64 -10.00 0.20
N ASN A 95 -13.04 -10.71 1.27
CA ASN A 95 -12.32 -10.70 2.56
C ASN A 95 -11.08 -11.61 2.61
N ARG A 96 -10.54 -12.03 1.47
CA ARG A 96 -9.36 -12.90 1.39
C ARG A 96 -8.34 -12.38 0.40
N LEU A 97 -7.11 -12.36 0.83
CA LEU A 97 -5.97 -12.13 -0.05
C LEU A 97 -5.76 -13.35 -0.97
N SER A 98 -5.41 -13.11 -2.23
CA SER A 98 -4.97 -14.18 -3.12
C SER A 98 -3.63 -14.75 -2.65
N GLY A 99 -3.29 -15.97 -3.08
CA GLY A 99 -2.01 -16.58 -2.74
C GLY A 99 -0.79 -15.70 -3.12
N SER A 100 -0.88 -14.99 -4.24
CA SER A 100 0.17 -14.05 -4.65
C SER A 100 0.26 -12.84 -3.72
N GLN A 101 -0.88 -12.24 -3.32
CA GLN A 101 -0.89 -11.12 -2.37
C GLN A 101 -0.33 -11.54 -1.01
N VAL A 102 -0.73 -12.71 -0.50
CA VAL A 102 -0.19 -13.29 0.74
C VAL A 102 1.32 -13.46 0.66
N PHE A 103 1.82 -14.06 -0.42
CA PHE A 103 3.25 -14.28 -0.65
C PHE A 103 4.04 -12.97 -0.62
N HIS A 104 3.56 -11.93 -1.29
CA HIS A 104 4.25 -10.64 -1.33
C HIS A 104 4.23 -9.94 0.04
N ILE A 105 3.11 -9.95 0.76
CA ILE A 105 3.03 -9.35 2.09
C ILE A 105 3.98 -10.07 3.06
N ILE A 106 3.99 -11.41 3.06
CA ILE A 106 4.91 -12.19 3.90
C ILE A 106 6.37 -11.87 3.58
N LYS A 107 6.71 -11.79 2.31
CA LYS A 107 8.07 -11.45 1.86
C LYS A 107 8.50 -10.05 2.32
N ASP A 108 7.59 -9.09 2.30
CA ASP A 108 7.85 -7.73 2.75
C ASP A 108 8.01 -7.66 4.27
N PHE A 109 7.22 -8.42 5.02
CA PHE A 109 7.42 -8.57 6.47
C PHE A 109 8.79 -9.19 6.80
N GLU A 110 9.18 -10.23 6.09
CA GLU A 110 10.50 -10.86 6.24
C GLU A 110 11.64 -9.89 5.92
N LYS A 111 11.54 -9.16 4.82
CA LYS A 111 12.50 -8.15 4.39
C LYS A 111 12.64 -7.02 5.42
N MET A 112 11.53 -6.46 5.90
CA MET A 112 11.55 -5.41 6.91
C MET A 112 12.08 -5.93 8.25
N TRP A 113 11.77 -7.16 8.60
CA TRP A 113 12.23 -7.77 9.87
C TRP A 113 13.74 -7.97 9.92
N ALA A 114 14.41 -8.11 8.79
CA ALA A 114 15.85 -8.18 8.70
C ALA A 114 16.56 -6.87 9.11
N GLU A 115 15.85 -5.75 9.10
CA GLU A 115 16.37 -4.45 9.53
C GLU A 115 16.22 -4.28 11.05
N THR A 116 17.33 -4.29 11.77
CA THR A 116 17.33 -4.38 13.24
C THR A 116 17.08 -3.04 13.96
N ASN A 117 17.46 -1.92 13.34
CA ASN A 117 17.48 -0.62 14.01
C ASN A 117 16.59 0.43 13.34
N LYS A 118 15.60 0.01 12.55
CA LYS A 118 14.68 0.92 11.85
C LYS A 118 13.25 0.77 12.37
N TYR A 119 12.49 1.84 12.35
CA TYR A 119 11.03 1.80 12.46
C TYR A 119 10.46 1.25 11.16
N LYS A 120 9.57 0.28 11.26
CA LYS A 120 9.09 -0.53 10.15
C LYS A 120 7.59 -0.37 10.01
N PHE A 121 7.14 -0.03 8.80
CA PHE A 121 5.73 0.16 8.53
C PHE A 121 5.27 -0.68 7.34
N MET A 122 4.22 -1.45 7.55
CA MET A 122 3.39 -2.01 6.49
C MET A 122 2.17 -1.11 6.34
N VAL A 123 2.09 -0.39 5.24
CA VAL A 123 0.99 0.53 4.97
C VAL A 123 0.05 -0.12 3.96
N LEU A 124 -1.19 -0.29 4.36
CA LEU A 124 -2.25 -0.89 3.57
C LEU A 124 -3.28 0.19 3.23
N GLN A 125 -3.67 0.28 1.98
CA GLN A 125 -4.80 1.12 1.62
C GLN A 125 -6.08 0.53 2.23
N ASP A 126 -6.81 1.35 3.01
CA ASP A 126 -8.04 0.92 3.69
C ASP A 126 -9.22 0.94 2.72
N ILE A 127 -9.27 -0.07 1.86
CA ILE A 127 -10.33 -0.27 0.86
C ILE A 127 -10.92 -1.67 0.97
N GLY A 128 -12.20 -1.78 0.64
CA GLY A 128 -12.89 -3.05 0.68
C GLY A 128 -12.76 -3.75 2.05
N GLU A 129 -12.47 -5.03 2.03
CA GLU A 129 -12.35 -5.88 3.22
C GLU A 129 -10.89 -6.16 3.58
N ILE A 130 -9.96 -5.20 3.32
CA ILE A 130 -8.52 -5.40 3.55
C ILE A 130 -8.19 -5.69 5.02
N ARG A 131 -8.91 -5.09 5.96
CA ARG A 131 -8.70 -5.31 7.41
C ARG A 131 -9.02 -6.74 7.81
N GLU A 132 -10.13 -7.28 7.32
CA GLU A 132 -10.54 -8.67 7.52
C GLU A 132 -9.58 -9.64 6.85
N ALA A 133 -9.17 -9.33 5.62
CA ALA A 133 -8.24 -10.13 4.85
C ALA A 133 -6.84 -10.17 5.52
N PHE A 134 -6.37 -9.05 6.04
CA PHE A 134 -5.13 -8.99 6.82
C PHE A 134 -5.25 -9.74 8.14
N SER A 135 -6.37 -9.59 8.86
CA SER A 135 -6.64 -10.35 10.09
C SER A 135 -6.67 -11.86 9.84
N ALA A 136 -7.17 -12.30 8.69
CA ALA A 136 -7.13 -13.72 8.29
C ALA A 136 -5.69 -14.19 8.00
N LEU A 137 -4.88 -13.35 7.34
CA LEU A 137 -3.47 -13.63 7.08
C LEU A 137 -2.67 -13.82 8.38
N THR A 138 -2.83 -12.92 9.34
CA THR A 138 -2.05 -12.96 10.60
C THR A 138 -2.40 -14.13 11.51
N ARG A 139 -3.55 -14.78 11.30
CA ARG A 139 -3.91 -16.05 11.97
C ARG A 139 -3.22 -17.27 11.34
N ASN A 140 -2.60 -17.13 10.19
CA ASN A 140 -1.86 -18.22 9.57
C ASN A 140 -0.61 -18.53 10.40
N LYS A 141 -0.32 -19.84 10.59
CA LYS A 141 0.86 -20.31 11.34
C LYS A 141 2.20 -19.88 10.73
N GLU A 142 2.21 -19.52 9.46
CA GLU A 142 3.39 -19.00 8.76
C GLU A 142 3.70 -17.55 9.11
N PHE A 143 2.69 -16.80 9.58
CA PHE A 143 2.87 -15.43 10.02
C PHE A 143 3.42 -15.38 11.44
N LYS A 144 4.66 -14.97 11.59
CA LYS A 144 5.43 -15.07 12.86
C LYS A 144 6.07 -13.76 13.33
N TRP A 145 5.88 -12.68 12.58
CA TRP A 145 6.51 -11.40 12.92
C TRP A 145 5.66 -10.63 13.94
N PRO A 146 6.27 -10.05 14.97
CA PRO A 146 5.58 -9.11 15.86
C PRO A 146 5.07 -7.90 15.06
N TYR A 147 3.82 -7.58 15.25
CA TYR A 147 3.20 -6.40 14.63
C TYR A 147 2.23 -5.71 15.58
N GLU A 148 1.97 -4.44 15.28
CA GLU A 148 0.99 -3.62 15.98
C GLU A 148 0.17 -2.83 14.95
N ILE A 149 -1.16 -2.90 15.05
CA ILE A 149 -2.06 -2.10 14.20
C ILE A 149 -2.20 -0.73 14.82
N LEU A 150 -1.96 0.31 14.03
CA LEU A 150 -2.07 1.70 14.46
C LEU A 150 -3.40 2.29 13.98
N ASP A 151 -4.22 2.77 14.94
CA ASP A 151 -5.39 3.61 14.67
C ASP A 151 -5.05 5.10 14.73
N PHE A 152 -3.96 5.45 15.42
CA PHE A 152 -3.44 6.82 15.53
C PHE A 152 -1.91 6.79 15.66
N LYS A 153 -1.27 7.95 15.41
CA LYS A 153 0.18 8.07 15.54
C LYS A 153 0.56 8.08 17.02
N PRO A 154 1.38 7.12 17.49
CA PRO A 154 1.91 7.14 18.84
C PRO A 154 2.98 8.21 19.01
N ASP A 155 3.26 8.60 20.26
CA ASP A 155 4.34 9.54 20.59
C ASP A 155 5.73 8.97 20.29
N HIS A 156 5.87 7.63 20.42
CA HIS A 156 7.12 6.91 20.20
C HIS A 156 6.89 5.63 19.41
N PHE A 157 7.85 5.29 18.57
CA PHE A 157 7.92 4.02 17.85
C PHE A 157 9.03 3.14 18.43
N GLU A 158 8.86 1.83 18.32
CA GLU A 158 9.84 0.83 18.75
C GLU A 158 10.37 0.08 17.52
N THR A 159 11.60 -0.45 17.61
CA THR A 159 12.23 -1.15 16.49
C THR A 159 12.03 -2.67 16.53
N ASP A 160 11.39 -3.18 17.56
CA ASP A 160 11.17 -4.62 17.83
C ASP A 160 9.87 -5.17 17.22
N ARG A 161 9.15 -4.36 16.43
CA ARG A 161 7.91 -4.74 15.76
C ARG A 161 7.73 -4.05 14.42
N ILE A 162 6.74 -4.50 13.66
CA ILE A 162 6.29 -3.88 12.42
C ILE A 162 4.94 -3.22 12.69
N TYR A 163 4.84 -1.93 12.42
CA TYR A 163 3.59 -1.20 12.55
C TYR A 163 2.76 -1.39 11.28
N VAL A 164 1.49 -1.72 11.45
CA VAL A 164 0.53 -1.86 10.35
C VAL A 164 -0.42 -0.69 10.39
N LEU A 165 -0.42 0.10 9.33
CA LEU A 165 -1.24 1.28 9.20
C LEU A 165 -2.23 1.11 8.04
N PHE A 166 -3.52 1.28 8.32
CA PHE A 166 -4.56 1.31 7.30
C PHE A 166 -4.87 2.77 6.97
N LEU A 167 -4.51 3.19 5.76
CA LEU A 167 -4.80 4.54 5.27
C LEU A 167 -6.02 4.51 4.38
N GLY A 168 -7.14 5.02 4.91
CA GLY A 168 -8.40 5.17 4.20
C GLY A 168 -8.57 6.54 3.56
N GLY A 169 -9.58 6.63 2.70
CA GLY A 169 -10.09 7.89 2.16
C GLY A 169 -9.23 8.49 1.04
N ILE A 170 -9.36 7.97 -0.16
CA ILE A 170 -9.26 8.79 -1.37
C ILE A 170 -10.64 9.33 -1.65
#